data_e183e107fc52b339e8daddb5479fb638
#
_entry.id   e183e107fc52b339e8daddb5479fb638
#
_cell.length_a   1.000
_cell.length_b   1.000
_cell.length_c   1.000
_cell.angle_alpha   90.00
_cell.angle_beta   90.00
_cell.angle_gamma   90.00
#
_symmetry.space_group_name_H-M   'P 1'
#
loop_
_entity.id
_entity.type
_entity.pdbx_description
1 polymer ?
#
loop_
_entity_poly.entity_id
_entity_poly.type
_entity_poly.pdbx_seq_one_letter_code
_entity_poly.pdbx_strand_id
1 'polypeptide(L)' 'MRLSDLQTKSIVSINDGKNIGSIIDANINNDGTIVSLVIEANKTFFSIGRENDTEINWKDITKIGEDVILVKNGFHD' A
#
# COMPACT_ATOMS: atom_id res chain seq x y z
N MET A 1 12.52 -6.84 9.39
CA MET A 1 12.19 -5.74 8.46
C MET A 1 11.68 -4.56 9.23
N ARG A 2 12.04 -3.38 8.82
CA ARG A 2 11.62 -2.16 9.49
C ARG A 2 10.55 -1.46 8.67
N LEU A 3 9.77 -0.62 9.32
CA LEU A 3 8.80 0.19 8.59
C LEU A 3 9.49 1.02 7.52
N SER A 4 10.67 1.56 7.83
CA SER A 4 11.39 2.35 6.86
C SER A 4 11.79 1.52 5.64
N ASP A 5 11.98 0.22 5.80
CA ASP A 5 12.25 -0.63 4.66
C ASP A 5 11.04 -0.72 3.76
N LEU A 6 9.86 -0.79 4.37
CA LEU A 6 8.63 -0.83 3.58
C LEU A 6 8.40 0.47 2.84
N GLN A 7 8.78 1.57 3.46
CA GLN A 7 8.54 2.88 2.87
C GLN A 7 9.40 3.16 1.66
N THR A 8 10.44 2.39 1.44
CA THR A 8 11.26 2.57 0.25
C THR A 8 10.72 1.80 -0.94
N LYS A 9 9.67 1.02 -0.75
CA LYS A 9 9.17 0.15 -1.80
C LYS A 9 7.91 0.75 -2.41
N SER A 10 7.68 0.40 -3.67
CA SER A 10 6.48 0.83 -4.37
C SER A 10 5.38 -0.21 -4.18
N ILE A 11 4.15 0.27 -4.11
CA ILE A 11 3.00 -0.62 -4.03
C ILE A 11 2.50 -0.88 -5.44
N VAL A 12 2.42 -2.14 -5.81
CA VAL A 12 2.03 -2.53 -7.15
C VAL A 12 0.83 -3.47 -7.07
N SER A 13 -0.17 -3.17 -7.87
CA SER A 13 -1.36 -4.02 -7.95
C SER A 13 -1.05 -5.22 -8.83
N ILE A 14 -1.31 -6.41 -8.32
CA ILE A 14 -1.06 -7.60 -9.13
C ILE A 14 -2.10 -7.78 -10.21
N ASN A 15 -3.22 -7.08 -10.11
CA ASN A 15 -4.26 -7.24 -11.11
C ASN A 15 -3.88 -6.62 -12.44
N ASP A 16 -3.17 -5.52 -12.42
CA ASP A 16 -2.82 -4.85 -13.66
C ASP A 16 -1.37 -4.38 -13.69
N GLY A 17 -0.61 -4.70 -12.67
CA GLY A 17 0.81 -4.35 -12.66
C GLY A 17 1.12 -2.88 -12.46
N LYS A 18 0.13 -2.09 -12.06
CA LYS A 18 0.35 -0.66 -11.94
C LYS A 18 0.89 -0.28 -10.59
N ASN A 19 1.76 0.71 -10.60
CA ASN A 19 2.30 1.29 -9.38
C ASN A 19 1.23 2.19 -8.78
N ILE A 20 0.78 1.87 -7.57
CA ILE A 20 -0.30 2.59 -6.94
C ILE A 20 0.19 3.75 -6.10
N GLY A 21 1.33 3.57 -5.47
CA GLY A 21 1.84 4.62 -4.60
C GLY A 21 2.89 4.09 -3.66
N SER A 22 3.07 4.80 -2.56
CA SER A 22 4.07 4.43 -1.57
C SER A 22 3.48 4.55 -0.18
N ILE A 23 4.10 3.88 0.77
CA ILE A 23 3.62 3.84 2.14
C ILE A 23 4.01 5.09 2.88
N ILE A 24 3.05 5.70 3.56
CA ILE A 24 3.35 6.85 4.39
C ILE A 24 3.08 6.59 5.87
N ASP A 25 2.32 5.55 6.18
CA ASP A 25 2.01 5.28 7.58
C ASP A 25 1.50 3.85 7.72
N ALA A 26 1.24 3.45 8.95
CA ALA A 26 0.72 2.11 9.22
C ALA A 26 -0.20 2.19 10.43
N ASN A 27 -1.26 1.40 10.39
CA ASN A 27 -2.16 1.26 11.52
C ASN A 27 -1.78 -0.01 12.27
N ILE A 28 -1.57 0.14 13.56
CA ILE A 28 -1.07 -0.94 14.39
C ILE A 28 -2.00 -1.14 15.56
N ASN A 29 -2.32 -2.38 15.85
CA ASN A 29 -3.14 -2.72 17.00
C ASN A 29 -2.36 -2.59 18.29
N ASN A 30 -3.08 -2.61 19.39
CA ASN A 30 -2.45 -2.50 20.69
C ASN A 30 -1.48 -3.63 20.96
N ASP A 31 -1.65 -4.76 20.31
CA ASP A 31 -0.76 -5.89 20.51
C ASP A 31 0.46 -5.84 19.58
N GLY A 32 0.59 -4.77 18.82
CA GLY A 32 1.74 -4.62 17.94
C GLY A 32 1.56 -5.16 16.53
N THR A 33 0.39 -5.68 16.23
CA THR A 33 0.14 -6.26 14.91
C THR A 33 -0.22 -5.16 13.91
N ILE A 34 0.35 -5.24 12.72
CA ILE A 34 0.00 -4.30 11.67
C ILE A 34 -1.35 -4.68 11.08
N VAL A 35 -2.26 -3.74 11.10
CA VAL A 35 -3.60 -3.95 10.56
C VAL A 35 -3.66 -3.56 9.10
N SER A 36 -3.08 -2.42 8.77
CA SER A 36 -3.15 -1.89 7.42
C SER A 36 -2.02 -0.91 7.21
N LEU A 37 -1.79 -0.61 5.94
CA LEU A 37 -0.80 0.38 5.54
C LEU A 37 -1.52 1.54 4.89
N VAL A 38 -1.12 2.74 5.25
CA VAL A 38 -1.66 3.95 4.64
C VAL A 38 -0.71 4.35 3.54
N ILE A 39 -1.22 4.58 2.35
CA ILE A 39 -0.38 4.91 1.23
C ILE A 39 -0.79 6.25 0.63
N GLU A 40 0.20 6.89 0.03
CA GLU A 40 -0.04 8.07 -0.76
C GLU A 40 -0.14 7.62 -2.21
N ALA A 41 -1.32 7.76 -2.78
CA ALA A 41 -1.57 7.24 -4.11
C ALA A 41 -0.96 8.11 -5.17
N ASN A 42 -0.55 7.48 -6.27
CA ASN A 42 -0.05 8.22 -7.41
C ASN A 42 -1.17 9.02 -8.05
N LYS A 43 -0.82 10.19 -8.54
CA LYS A 43 -1.79 11.03 -9.20
C LYS A 43 -2.36 10.37 -10.42
N THR A 44 -1.54 9.65 -11.15
CA THR A 44 -2.03 9.01 -12.36
C THR A 44 -3.02 7.92 -12.04
N PHE A 45 -2.94 7.33 -10.87
CA PHE A 45 -3.83 6.24 -10.52
C PHE A 45 -5.17 6.78 -10.01
N PHE A 46 -5.12 7.86 -9.26
CA PHE A 46 -6.33 8.47 -8.73
C PHE A 46 -6.47 9.87 -9.24
N SER A 47 -6.66 9.97 -10.53
CA SER A 47 -6.65 11.30 -11.14
C SER A 47 -7.96 12.02 -10.99
N ILE A 48 -9.01 11.33 -10.62
CA ILE A 48 -10.30 11.96 -10.63
C ILE A 48 -10.92 12.00 -9.27
N GLY A 49 -10.99 13.17 -8.69
CA GLY A 49 -11.76 13.41 -7.52
C GLY A 49 -11.34 12.67 -6.28
N ARG A 50 -10.49 11.71 -6.41
CA ARG A 50 -9.99 11.04 -5.25
C ARG A 50 -8.81 11.77 -4.75
N GLU A 51 -8.76 11.91 -3.50
CA GLU A 51 -7.62 12.55 -2.93
C GLU A 51 -7.32 11.82 -1.70
N ASN A 52 -6.28 12.16 -1.11
CA ASN A 52 -5.97 11.66 0.19
C ASN A 52 -5.44 10.30 0.20
N ASP A 53 -5.26 9.87 1.36
CA ASP A 53 -4.62 8.62 1.66
C ASP A 53 -5.55 7.48 1.41
N THR A 54 -4.99 6.38 1.05
CA THR A 54 -5.72 5.16 0.83
C THR A 54 -5.13 4.12 1.75
N GLU A 55 -5.98 3.23 2.22
CA GLU A 55 -5.56 2.24 3.17
C GLU A 55 -5.63 0.86 2.54
N ILE A 56 -4.58 0.07 2.73
CA ILE A 56 -4.52 -1.29 2.24
C ILE A 56 -4.42 -2.22 3.42
N ASN A 57 -5.31 -3.19 3.52
CA ASN A 57 -5.27 -4.16 4.60
C ASN A 57 -4.02 -5.00 4.50
N TRP A 58 -3.43 -5.28 5.65
CA TRP A 58 -2.23 -6.09 5.68
C TRP A 58 -2.42 -7.43 5.00
N LYS A 59 -3.59 -8.01 5.17
CA LYS A 59 -3.84 -9.34 4.62
C LYS A 59 -4.01 -9.33 3.11
N ASP A 60 -4.13 -8.16 2.50
CA ASP A 60 -4.21 -8.08 1.05
C ASP A 60 -2.84 -8.01 0.41
N ILE A 61 -1.80 -7.96 1.19
CA ILE A 61 -0.45 -7.98 0.68
C ILE A 61 -0.11 -9.40 0.28
N THR A 62 0.26 -9.58 -0.98
CA THR A 62 0.55 -10.89 -1.52
C THR A 62 2.01 -11.25 -1.33
N LYS A 63 2.90 -10.28 -1.54
CA LYS A 63 4.31 -10.54 -1.44
C LYS A 63 5.06 -9.25 -1.22
N ILE A 64 6.10 -9.30 -0.42
CA ILE A 64 6.99 -8.18 -0.21
C ILE A 64 8.30 -8.51 -0.88
N GLY A 65 8.60 -7.77 -1.93
CA GLY A 65 9.84 -7.96 -2.66
C GLY A 65 10.89 -6.98 -2.22
N GLU A 66 11.97 -6.93 -2.95
CA GLU A 66 13.07 -6.05 -2.61
C GLU A 66 12.72 -4.60 -2.87
N ASP A 67 12.06 -4.33 -3.97
CA ASP A 67 11.71 -2.97 -4.35
C ASP A 67 10.23 -2.71 -4.43
N VAL A 68 9.41 -3.74 -4.32
CA VAL A 68 7.98 -3.61 -4.51
C VAL A 68 7.23 -4.41 -3.47
N ILE A 69 6.00 -3.99 -3.24
CA ILE A 69 5.05 -4.74 -2.43
C ILE A 69 3.86 -5.03 -3.32
N LEU A 70 3.55 -6.30 -3.49
CA LEU A 70 2.46 -6.71 -4.36
C LEU A 70 1.18 -6.85 -3.56
N VAL A 71 0.13 -6.22 -4.03
CA VAL A 71 -1.15 -6.25 -3.35
C VAL A 71 -2.23 -6.65 -4.33
N LYS A 72 -3.29 -7.22 -3.81
CA LYS A 72 -4.41 -7.58 -4.65
C LYS A 72 -5.63 -6.78 -4.25
N ASN A 73 -6.33 -6.29 -5.24
CA ASN A 73 -7.62 -5.68 -5.02
C ASN A 73 -7.70 -4.61 -3.99
N GLY A 74 -6.64 -3.91 -3.79
CA GLY A 74 -6.61 -2.98 -2.70
C GLY A 74 -7.53 -1.80 -2.87
N PHE A 75 -8.00 -1.53 -4.07
CA PHE A 75 -8.62 -0.26 -4.31
C PHE A 75 -9.94 -0.32 -5.01
N HIS A 76 -10.54 -1.45 -5.06
CA HIS A 76 -11.81 -1.38 -5.68
C HIS A 76 -12.78 -0.84 -4.68
N ASP A 77 -13.79 -0.26 -5.11
CA ASP A 77 -14.73 0.33 -4.18
C ASP A 77 -15.92 -0.46 -3.97
#